data_83d9744019b517a7876b5565ab27d38d
#
_entry.id   83d9744019b517a7876b5565ab27d38d
#
_cell.length_a   1.000
_cell.length_b   1.000
_cell.length_c   1.000
_cell.angle_alpha   90.00
_cell.angle_beta   90.00
_cell.angle_gamma   90.00
#
_symmetry.space_group_name_H-M   'P 1'
#
loop_
_entity.id
_entity.type
_entity.pdbx_description
1 polymer ?
#
loop_
_entity_poly.entity_id
_entity_poly.type
_entity_poly.pdbx_seq_one_letter_code
_entity_poly.pdbx_strand_id
1 'polypeptide(L)'
;MTFTLILSLLALNLSPLETVPVNTQKSTIEWEGGSATTTHNGLISLKSGNLEISDGKLTGGAFEVDMTSITNLDVSEAYRGKLENHLKSEDFFDADAFPTAQLIIVKATEEKENLYRIIADFTVRDITKSIEFDATLTPSGNSYKASANFTFDRSEYEV
;
A
#
# COMPACT_ATOMS: atom_id res chain seq x y z
N MET A 1 17.23 6.61 61.89
CA MET A 1 17.17 7.34 60.60
C MET A 1 16.62 6.34 59.60
N THR A 2 15.33 6.47 59.23
CA THR A 2 14.60 5.48 58.39
C THR A 2 14.44 6.09 57.02
N PHE A 3 15.05 5.51 55.97
CA PHE A 3 14.86 5.94 54.59
C PHE A 3 13.74 5.09 53.96
N THR A 4 12.64 5.73 53.61
CA THR A 4 11.55 5.12 52.84
C THR A 4 11.76 5.45 51.36
N LEU A 5 12.14 4.44 50.57
CA LEU A 5 12.22 4.55 49.09
C LEU A 5 10.83 4.30 48.50
N ILE A 6 10.18 5.36 47.99
CA ILE A 6 8.94 5.23 47.23
C ILE A 6 9.29 5.04 45.77
N LEU A 7 9.15 3.80 45.31
CA LEU A 7 9.30 3.45 43.89
C LEU A 7 7.94 3.65 43.20
N SER A 8 7.77 4.76 42.48
CA SER A 8 6.58 4.98 41.66
C SER A 8 6.70 4.16 40.40
N LEU A 9 5.93 3.08 40.30
CA LEU A 9 5.79 2.26 39.11
C LEU A 9 4.98 3.06 38.07
N LEU A 10 5.65 3.61 37.05
CA LEU A 10 4.98 4.23 35.90
C LEU A 10 4.40 3.08 35.05
N ALA A 11 3.11 2.84 35.16
CA ALA A 11 2.42 1.89 34.27
C ALA A 11 2.38 2.50 32.87
N LEU A 12 3.19 1.99 31.97
CA LEU A 12 3.05 2.23 30.53
C LEU A 12 1.74 1.58 30.08
N ASN A 13 0.70 2.38 29.90
CA ASN A 13 -0.52 1.95 29.20
C ASN A 13 -0.16 1.76 27.72
N LEU A 14 0.24 0.55 27.36
CA LEU A 14 0.35 0.14 25.96
C LEU A 14 -1.06 -0.13 25.47
N SER A 15 -1.58 0.74 24.63
CA SER A 15 -2.82 0.48 23.93
C SER A 15 -2.67 -0.75 23.03
N PRO A 16 -3.68 -1.62 22.98
CA PRO A 16 -3.61 -2.80 22.14
C PRO A 16 -3.49 -2.40 20.67
N LEU A 17 -2.57 -3.06 19.96
CA LEU A 17 -2.47 -2.99 18.52
C LEU A 17 -3.64 -3.78 17.91
N GLU A 18 -4.45 -3.12 17.12
CA GLU A 18 -5.54 -3.71 16.37
C GLU A 18 -5.10 -3.94 14.91
N THR A 19 -5.27 -5.17 14.42
CA THR A 19 -5.07 -5.48 13.01
C THR A 19 -6.43 -5.53 12.31
N VAL A 20 -6.64 -4.58 11.40
CA VAL A 20 -7.91 -4.42 10.66
C VAL A 20 -7.73 -4.96 9.24
N PRO A 21 -8.40 -6.05 8.85
CA PRO A 21 -8.31 -6.58 7.49
C PRO A 21 -8.97 -5.63 6.49
N VAL A 22 -8.37 -5.51 5.32
CA VAL A 22 -8.91 -4.72 4.20
C VAL A 22 -9.94 -5.55 3.43
N ASN A 23 -11.08 -4.94 3.12
CA ASN A 23 -12.08 -5.55 2.24
C ASN A 23 -11.64 -5.42 0.78
N THR A 24 -11.03 -6.46 0.23
CA THR A 24 -10.48 -6.46 -1.13
C THR A 24 -11.55 -6.28 -2.21
N GLN A 25 -12.79 -6.74 -1.97
CA GLN A 25 -13.89 -6.60 -2.93
C GLN A 25 -14.45 -5.18 -3.02
N LYS A 26 -14.22 -4.36 -1.99
CA LYS A 26 -14.64 -2.95 -1.94
C LYS A 26 -13.47 -1.98 -2.18
N SER A 27 -12.28 -2.52 -2.36
CA SER A 27 -11.06 -1.74 -2.63
C SER A 27 -10.80 -1.69 -4.12
N THR A 28 -10.36 -0.53 -4.59
CA THR A 28 -9.99 -0.31 -5.98
C THR A 28 -8.56 0.22 -6.03
N ILE A 29 -7.74 -0.34 -6.89
CA ILE A 29 -6.43 0.20 -7.22
C ILE A 29 -6.45 0.55 -8.70
N GLU A 30 -6.27 1.85 -8.97
CA GLU A 30 -6.10 2.38 -10.32
C GLU A 30 -4.61 2.60 -10.56
N TRP A 31 -4.12 2.22 -11.73
CA TRP A 31 -2.78 2.51 -12.16
C TRP A 31 -2.79 3.44 -13.37
N GLU A 32 -1.80 4.31 -13.43
CA GLU A 32 -1.46 5.11 -14.58
C GLU A 32 0.03 4.97 -14.85
N GLY A 33 0.41 4.76 -16.08
CA GLY A 33 1.80 4.60 -16.46
C GLY A 33 2.03 4.88 -17.94
N GLY A 34 3.25 5.23 -18.28
CA GLY A 34 3.57 5.55 -19.67
C GLY A 34 4.92 6.24 -19.84
N SER A 35 5.05 6.91 -20.95
CA SER A 35 6.20 7.73 -21.33
C SER A 35 5.80 9.20 -21.44
N ALA A 36 6.75 10.06 -21.81
CA ALA A 36 6.47 11.49 -22.02
C ALA A 36 5.41 11.79 -23.09
N THR A 37 5.11 10.83 -23.97
CA THR A 37 4.20 11.03 -25.11
C THR A 37 2.96 10.15 -25.10
N THR A 38 2.92 9.13 -24.24
CA THR A 38 1.82 8.16 -24.20
C THR A 38 1.60 7.72 -22.76
N THR A 39 0.37 7.85 -22.28
CA THR A 39 -0.04 7.42 -20.95
C THR A 39 -1.17 6.41 -21.11
N HIS A 40 -1.14 5.35 -20.34
CA HIS A 40 -2.17 4.33 -20.22
C HIS A 40 -2.65 4.22 -18.79
N ASN A 41 -3.88 3.81 -18.60
CA ASN A 41 -4.46 3.58 -17.27
C ASN A 41 -5.27 2.30 -17.22
N GLY A 42 -5.51 1.83 -16.01
CA GLY A 42 -6.29 0.64 -15.80
C GLY A 42 -6.49 0.29 -14.34
N LEU A 43 -6.88 -0.95 -14.10
CA LEU A 43 -7.13 -1.48 -12.77
C LEU A 43 -6.20 -2.64 -12.47
N ILE A 44 -5.94 -2.82 -11.18
CA ILE A 44 -5.24 -3.98 -10.64
C ILE A 44 -5.89 -4.36 -9.30
N SER A 45 -5.99 -5.65 -9.00
CA SER A 45 -6.70 -6.13 -7.82
C SER A 45 -5.81 -6.18 -6.58
N LEU A 46 -6.35 -5.73 -5.46
CA LEU A 46 -5.76 -6.01 -4.16
C LEU A 46 -6.04 -7.48 -3.80
N LYS A 47 -4.99 -8.28 -3.62
CA LYS A 47 -5.07 -9.69 -3.24
C LYS A 47 -5.36 -9.83 -1.76
N SER A 48 -4.64 -9.08 -0.92
CA SER A 48 -4.83 -9.04 0.52
C SER A 48 -4.32 -7.72 1.10
N GLY A 49 -4.75 -7.39 2.30
CA GLY A 49 -4.22 -6.24 3.02
C GLY A 49 -4.73 -6.16 4.44
N ASN A 50 -3.96 -5.50 5.28
CA ASN A 50 -4.35 -5.11 6.62
C ASN A 50 -3.78 -3.74 6.98
N LEU A 51 -4.44 -3.10 7.94
CA LEU A 51 -3.97 -1.91 8.63
C LEU A 51 -3.68 -2.27 10.09
N GLU A 52 -2.67 -1.66 10.65
CA GLU A 52 -2.35 -1.72 12.07
C GLU A 52 -2.75 -0.40 12.71
N ILE A 53 -3.66 -0.48 13.66
CA ILE A 53 -4.26 0.67 14.34
C ILE A 53 -3.95 0.59 15.83
N SER A 54 -3.53 1.69 16.43
CA SER A 54 -3.38 1.83 17.87
C SER A 54 -3.96 3.18 18.30
N ASP A 55 -4.84 3.19 19.30
CA ASP A 55 -5.56 4.39 19.74
C ASP A 55 -6.32 5.12 18.62
N GLY A 56 -6.87 4.36 17.67
CA GLY A 56 -7.56 4.92 16.50
C GLY A 56 -6.65 5.55 15.44
N LYS A 57 -5.32 5.42 15.59
CA LYS A 57 -4.33 5.96 14.67
C LYS A 57 -3.64 4.86 13.88
N LEU A 58 -3.34 5.16 12.63
CA LEU A 58 -2.55 4.27 11.76
C LEU A 58 -1.11 4.20 12.28
N THR A 59 -0.62 2.98 12.48
CA THR A 59 0.76 2.71 12.92
C THR A 59 1.54 1.86 11.94
N GLY A 60 0.85 1.06 11.12
CA GLY A 60 1.45 0.15 10.17
C GLY A 60 0.43 -0.47 9.23
N GLY A 61 0.86 -1.46 8.47
CA GLY A 61 0.01 -2.23 7.58
C GLY A 61 0.81 -2.92 6.48
N ALA A 62 0.17 -3.88 5.83
CA ALA A 62 0.76 -4.61 4.72
C ALA A 62 -0.30 -4.87 3.66
N PHE A 63 0.11 -4.80 2.38
CA PHE A 63 -0.76 -4.98 1.24
C PHE A 63 -0.08 -5.85 0.19
N GLU A 64 -0.83 -6.70 -0.45
CA GLU A 64 -0.40 -7.56 -1.54
C GLU A 64 -1.30 -7.35 -2.75
N VAL A 65 -0.70 -7.02 -3.89
CA VAL A 65 -1.39 -6.75 -5.15
C VAL A 65 -1.22 -7.93 -6.08
N ASP A 66 -2.29 -8.36 -6.76
CA ASP A 66 -2.27 -9.44 -7.75
C ASP A 66 -1.84 -8.89 -9.12
N MET A 67 -0.57 -9.08 -9.48
CA MET A 67 0.01 -8.61 -10.74
C MET A 67 -0.60 -9.30 -11.97
N THR A 68 -1.17 -10.50 -11.80
CA THR A 68 -1.84 -11.22 -12.88
C THR A 68 -3.19 -10.61 -13.27
N SER A 69 -3.75 -9.79 -12.38
CA SER A 69 -5.06 -9.14 -12.54
C SER A 69 -5.01 -7.81 -13.29
N ILE A 70 -3.83 -7.33 -13.67
CA ILE A 70 -3.68 -6.03 -14.34
C ILE A 70 -4.50 -5.96 -15.62
N THR A 71 -5.33 -4.91 -15.73
CA THR A 71 -6.19 -4.65 -16.89
C THR A 71 -6.00 -3.22 -17.37
N ASN A 72 -6.32 -2.97 -18.63
CA ASN A 72 -6.26 -1.66 -19.26
C ASN A 72 -7.68 -1.14 -19.56
N LEU A 73 -7.91 0.17 -19.40
CA LEU A 73 -9.21 0.80 -19.60
C LEU A 73 -9.29 1.77 -20.80
N ASP A 74 -8.15 2.27 -21.27
CA ASP A 74 -8.11 3.36 -22.25
C ASP A 74 -7.79 2.91 -23.68
N VAL A 75 -7.28 1.69 -23.86
CA VAL A 75 -7.00 1.12 -25.19
C VAL A 75 -8.22 0.41 -25.74
N SER A 76 -8.45 0.51 -27.06
CA SER A 76 -9.57 -0.14 -27.71
C SER A 76 -9.52 -1.68 -27.52
N GLU A 77 -10.69 -2.32 -27.51
CA GLU A 77 -10.84 -3.75 -27.25
C GLU A 77 -9.92 -4.62 -28.14
N ALA A 78 -9.74 -4.23 -29.40
CA ALA A 78 -8.88 -4.95 -30.35
C ALA A 78 -7.40 -5.00 -29.96
N TYR A 79 -6.92 -4.02 -29.17
CA TYR A 79 -5.51 -3.90 -28.74
C TYR A 79 -5.30 -4.14 -27.25
N ARG A 80 -6.37 -4.15 -26.46
CA ARG A 80 -6.32 -4.26 -24.99
C ARG A 80 -5.57 -5.49 -24.56
N GLY A 81 -5.94 -6.67 -25.06
CA GLY A 81 -5.27 -7.92 -24.70
C GLY A 81 -3.78 -7.94 -25.04
N LYS A 82 -3.37 -7.25 -26.11
CA LYS A 82 -1.94 -7.16 -26.48
C LYS A 82 -1.17 -6.32 -25.43
N LEU A 83 -1.73 -5.19 -25.00
CA LEU A 83 -1.10 -4.35 -23.97
C LEU A 83 -1.05 -5.08 -22.63
N GLU A 84 -2.16 -5.67 -22.18
CA GLU A 84 -2.23 -6.41 -20.92
C GLU A 84 -1.26 -7.59 -20.88
N ASN A 85 -1.13 -8.35 -21.97
CA ASN A 85 -0.16 -9.44 -22.09
C ASN A 85 1.28 -8.91 -22.05
N HIS A 86 1.55 -7.76 -22.68
CA HIS A 86 2.86 -7.13 -22.60
C HIS A 86 3.20 -6.68 -21.19
N LEU A 87 2.26 -6.04 -20.48
CA LEU A 87 2.46 -5.64 -19.09
C LEU A 87 2.76 -6.82 -18.16
N LYS A 88 2.16 -8.00 -18.44
CA LYS A 88 2.36 -9.23 -17.65
C LYS A 88 3.61 -10.02 -18.04
N SER A 89 4.17 -9.78 -19.23
CA SER A 89 5.31 -10.54 -19.73
C SER A 89 6.62 -10.26 -18.99
N GLU A 90 7.63 -11.09 -19.25
CA GLU A 90 8.99 -10.93 -18.71
C GLU A 90 9.67 -9.61 -19.12
N ASP A 91 9.25 -9.04 -20.26
CA ASP A 91 9.72 -7.72 -20.74
C ASP A 91 9.21 -6.55 -19.89
N PHE A 92 8.28 -6.81 -18.94
CA PHE A 92 7.70 -5.79 -18.09
C PHE A 92 7.60 -6.28 -16.63
N PHE A 93 6.42 -6.60 -16.11
CA PHE A 93 6.27 -7.00 -14.71
C PHE A 93 6.61 -8.47 -14.42
N ASP A 94 6.71 -9.32 -15.44
CA ASP A 94 6.95 -10.75 -15.30
C ASP A 94 6.01 -11.41 -14.28
N ALA A 95 4.71 -11.23 -14.50
CA ALA A 95 3.68 -11.65 -13.54
C ALA A 95 3.61 -13.17 -13.33
N ASP A 96 4.19 -13.96 -14.22
CA ASP A 96 4.30 -15.42 -14.09
C ASP A 96 5.37 -15.79 -13.04
N ALA A 97 6.51 -15.11 -13.04
CA ALA A 97 7.57 -15.31 -12.05
C ALA A 97 7.30 -14.53 -10.75
N PHE A 98 6.72 -13.34 -10.86
CA PHE A 98 6.43 -12.42 -9.76
C PHE A 98 4.94 -12.07 -9.71
N PRO A 99 4.07 -13.00 -9.28
CA PRO A 99 2.62 -12.83 -9.35
C PRO A 99 2.06 -11.78 -8.40
N THR A 100 2.89 -11.25 -7.50
CA THR A 100 2.47 -10.22 -6.53
C THR A 100 3.47 -9.09 -6.39
N ALA A 101 2.95 -7.87 -6.17
CA ALA A 101 3.71 -6.74 -5.62
C ALA A 101 3.28 -6.51 -4.18
N GLN A 102 4.17 -5.95 -3.34
CA GLN A 102 3.91 -5.77 -1.91
C GLN A 102 4.22 -4.35 -1.48
N LEU A 103 3.44 -3.86 -0.53
CA LEU A 103 3.68 -2.60 0.15
C LEU A 103 3.55 -2.82 1.66
N ILE A 104 4.64 -2.54 2.39
CA ILE A 104 4.68 -2.69 3.86
C ILE A 104 4.91 -1.32 4.45
N ILE A 105 3.97 -0.82 5.25
CA ILE A 105 4.11 0.45 5.97
C ILE A 105 5.13 0.26 7.09
N VAL A 106 6.27 0.95 6.99
CA VAL A 106 7.33 0.95 8.00
C VAL A 106 7.06 2.01 9.06
N LYS A 107 6.48 3.15 8.65
CA LYS A 107 6.15 4.25 9.53
C LYS A 107 4.95 5.02 9.01
N ALA A 108 4.01 5.33 9.92
CA ALA A 108 2.92 6.25 9.68
C ALA A 108 2.98 7.38 10.71
N THR A 109 2.99 8.63 10.26
CA THR A 109 3.03 9.81 11.12
C THR A 109 1.81 10.67 10.80
N GLU A 110 0.93 10.87 11.77
CA GLU A 110 -0.21 11.77 11.61
C GLU A 110 0.27 13.23 11.59
N GLU A 111 0.11 13.92 10.48
CA GLU A 111 0.47 15.33 10.31
C GLU A 111 -0.70 16.27 10.61
N LYS A 112 -1.90 15.82 10.30
CA LYS A 112 -3.19 16.48 10.59
C LYS A 112 -4.22 15.40 10.83
N GLU A 113 -5.36 15.77 11.37
CA GLU A 113 -6.48 14.87 11.58
C GLU A 113 -6.76 14.05 10.29
N ASN A 114 -6.69 12.72 10.40
CA ASN A 114 -6.90 11.76 9.32
C ASN A 114 -5.89 11.81 8.15
N LEU A 115 -4.86 12.65 8.20
CA LEU A 115 -3.82 12.75 7.18
C LEU A 115 -2.48 12.25 7.74
N TYR A 116 -1.89 11.28 7.05
CA TYR A 116 -0.67 10.61 7.44
C TYR A 116 0.42 10.76 6.38
N ARG A 117 1.65 11.04 6.84
CA ARG A 117 2.86 10.82 6.08
C ARG A 117 3.30 9.38 6.29
N ILE A 118 3.41 8.63 5.20
CA ILE A 118 3.75 7.21 5.19
C ILE A 118 5.17 7.03 4.64
N ILE A 119 5.96 6.19 5.32
CA ILE A 119 7.17 5.60 4.78
C ILE A 119 6.88 4.11 4.66
N ALA A 120 7.07 3.55 3.47
CA ALA A 120 6.77 2.15 3.18
C ALA A 120 7.85 1.51 2.32
N ASP A 121 8.05 0.22 2.52
CA ASP A 121 8.82 -0.63 1.63
C ASP A 121 7.88 -1.14 0.53
N PHE A 122 8.18 -0.75 -0.72
CA PHE A 122 7.43 -1.18 -1.90
C PHE A 122 8.27 -2.16 -2.72
N THR A 123 7.73 -3.34 -2.95
CA THR A 123 8.39 -4.43 -3.67
C THR A 123 7.65 -4.72 -4.96
N VAL A 124 8.35 -4.60 -6.08
CA VAL A 124 7.90 -4.99 -7.41
C VAL A 124 8.93 -5.96 -7.97
N ARG A 125 8.48 -7.07 -8.54
CA ARG A 125 9.33 -8.21 -8.84
C ARG A 125 9.98 -8.68 -7.53
N ASP A 126 11.30 -8.72 -7.42
CA ASP A 126 12.05 -9.03 -6.21
C ASP A 126 12.86 -7.83 -5.67
N ILE A 127 12.60 -6.63 -6.21
CA ILE A 127 13.29 -5.40 -5.83
C ILE A 127 12.42 -4.59 -4.88
N THR A 128 12.97 -4.28 -3.71
CA THR A 128 12.33 -3.47 -2.68
C THR A 128 12.96 -2.09 -2.59
N LYS A 129 12.14 -1.05 -2.62
CA LYS A 129 12.55 0.35 -2.41
C LYS A 129 11.70 0.97 -1.31
N SER A 130 12.32 1.85 -0.54
CA SER A 130 11.59 2.70 0.39
C SER A 130 10.96 3.86 -0.38
N ILE A 131 9.66 4.06 -0.20
CA ILE A 131 8.89 5.15 -0.80
C ILE A 131 8.20 5.96 0.29
N GLU A 132 7.90 7.22 -0.02
CA GLU A 132 7.21 8.13 0.88
C GLU A 132 6.02 8.78 0.16
N PHE A 133 4.87 8.81 0.85
CA PHE A 133 3.63 9.37 0.30
C PHE A 133 2.65 9.78 1.39
N ASP A 134 1.64 10.53 1.02
CA ASP A 134 0.53 10.89 1.90
C ASP A 134 -0.63 9.91 1.77
N ALA A 135 -1.25 9.60 2.90
CA ALA A 135 -2.45 8.77 2.97
C ALA A 135 -3.48 9.39 3.91
N THR A 136 -4.75 9.16 3.61
CA THR A 136 -5.84 9.49 4.53
C THR A 136 -6.41 8.22 5.14
N LEU A 137 -6.75 8.28 6.44
CA LEU A 137 -7.47 7.24 7.15
C LEU A 137 -8.63 7.89 7.91
N THR A 138 -9.85 7.65 7.48
CA THR A 138 -11.05 8.24 8.05
C THR A 138 -11.89 7.17 8.74
N PRO A 139 -12.23 7.32 10.02
CA PRO A 139 -13.19 6.45 10.69
C PRO A 139 -14.56 6.49 10.00
N SER A 140 -15.21 5.33 9.87
CA SER A 140 -16.53 5.17 9.24
C SER A 140 -17.34 4.13 9.99
N GLY A 141 -18.08 4.53 11.02
CA GLY A 141 -18.76 3.61 11.93
C GLY A 141 -17.76 2.66 12.63
N ASN A 142 -17.92 1.36 12.45
CA ASN A 142 -17.02 0.33 12.99
C ASN A 142 -15.91 -0.08 12.00
N SER A 143 -15.63 0.76 11.01
CA SER A 143 -14.62 0.51 9.98
C SER A 143 -13.81 1.77 9.69
N TYR A 144 -12.84 1.63 8.79
CA TYR A 144 -12.03 2.74 8.29
C TYR A 144 -12.11 2.82 6.78
N LYS A 145 -12.02 4.04 6.25
CA LYS A 145 -11.80 4.29 4.83
C LYS A 145 -10.39 4.86 4.66
N ALA A 146 -9.56 4.16 3.90
CA ALA A 146 -8.21 4.61 3.58
C ALA A 146 -8.09 4.97 2.10
N SER A 147 -7.25 5.97 1.80
CA SER A 147 -6.91 6.36 0.43
C SER A 147 -5.48 6.89 0.39
N ALA A 148 -4.74 6.52 -0.64
CA ALA A 148 -3.39 7.01 -0.91
C ALA A 148 -3.17 7.14 -2.41
N ASN A 149 -2.20 7.98 -2.78
CA ASN A 149 -1.70 8.10 -4.13
C ASN A 149 -0.19 8.27 -4.08
N PHE A 150 0.55 7.51 -4.87
CA PHE A 150 1.99 7.65 -4.99
C PHE A 150 2.45 7.32 -6.40
N THR A 151 3.62 7.83 -6.76
CA THR A 151 4.28 7.56 -8.03
C THR A 151 5.63 6.92 -7.76
N PHE A 152 6.01 5.95 -8.56
CA PHE A 152 7.32 5.33 -8.53
C PHE A 152 7.92 5.27 -9.93
N ASP A 153 9.24 5.27 -10.01
CA ASP A 153 9.96 5.05 -11.25
C ASP A 153 10.15 3.54 -11.44
N ARG A 154 9.44 2.99 -12.46
CA ARG A 154 9.50 1.56 -12.76
C ARG A 154 10.90 1.08 -13.12
N SER A 155 11.73 1.95 -13.70
CA SER A 155 13.11 1.59 -14.07
C SER A 155 13.98 1.22 -12.88
N GLU A 156 13.64 1.72 -11.68
CA GLU A 156 14.31 1.34 -10.42
C GLU A 156 13.98 -0.09 -9.96
N TYR A 157 12.97 -0.73 -10.58
CA TYR A 157 12.51 -2.10 -10.33
C TYR A 157 12.80 -3.03 -11.51
N GLU A 158 13.63 -2.60 -12.45
CA GLU A 158 13.98 -3.35 -13.68
C GLU A 158 12.75 -3.71 -14.55
N VAL A 159 11.78 -2.76 -14.59
CA VAL A 159 10.53 -2.86 -15.35
C VAL A 159 10.51 -1.89 -16.52
#